data_13fd23b0dbbbfad5796d31607eddf292
#
_entry.id   13fd23b0dbbbfad5796d31607eddf292
#
_cell.length_a   1.000
_cell.length_b   1.000
_cell.length_c   1.000
_cell.angle_alpha   90.00
_cell.angle_beta   90.00
_cell.angle_gamma   90.00
#
_symmetry.space_group_name_H-M   'P 1'
#
loop_
_entity.id
_entity.type
_entity.pdbx_description
1 polymer ?
#
loop_
_entity_poly.entity_id
_entity_poly.type
_entity_poly.pdbx_seq_one_letter_code
_entity_poly.pdbx_strand_id
1 'polypeptide(L)'
;MTADLERELIDWLVAAGLGSPDEQTLLDGFCGRLNEAGFGISRAYIASEILHPLHDARGFVWQATGSAREDYAHDAGPQRRADWRQSPLFYIVDNGLPQLRLRLDDSLEPERFPLLERLRGEGGTDYLALARRFGRGRAFGDFDGIVSSWTTRRPGGFDDTQIRLLERCMAPLSLGFKTISTLDTGRTLMRTYLGHDAGARVIAGDIRRGEAQSIETVLWASDLRGFTRLADTVEATVLMGLLNSYAEELVRAVEAHGGDVLKFMGDGILAVFPESPAGGQCGRALEAALLARERVGALSRTRAAAGLPVTDFCLGLHRGTVLYGNIGSPERLDFTVIGPAVNEVARLEQMCRSLEQPVVASSAFADACGAERRHLVSLGRYALKGVGRAQELFTIDPEWRVAADERPG
;
A
#
# COMPACT_ATOMS: atom_id res chain seq x y z
N MET A 1 -37.55 24.47 1.32
CA MET A 1 -36.58 23.48 1.83
C MET A 1 -36.61 23.57 3.34
N THR A 2 -37.00 22.53 4.00
CA THR A 2 -37.49 22.56 5.37
C THR A 2 -36.38 22.19 6.35
N ALA A 3 -36.47 22.63 7.62
CA ALA A 3 -35.60 22.19 8.71
C ALA A 3 -35.59 20.64 8.86
N ASP A 4 -36.59 19.97 8.37
CA ASP A 4 -36.71 18.52 8.35
C ASP A 4 -35.72 17.88 7.37
N LEU A 5 -35.51 18.42 6.15
CA LEU A 5 -34.53 17.92 5.18
C LEU A 5 -33.08 18.07 5.72
N GLU A 6 -32.79 19.18 6.38
CA GLU A 6 -31.50 19.39 7.00
C GLU A 6 -31.23 18.33 8.06
N ARG A 7 -32.16 18.09 8.95
CA ARG A 7 -32.05 17.07 10.00
C ARG A 7 -31.88 15.69 9.39
N GLU A 8 -32.71 15.33 8.41
CA GLU A 8 -32.62 14.03 7.72
C GLU A 8 -31.25 13.80 7.09
N LEU A 9 -30.68 14.78 6.38
CA LEU A 9 -29.37 14.68 5.76
C LEU A 9 -28.25 14.57 6.81
N ILE A 10 -28.32 15.34 7.90
CA ILE A 10 -27.33 15.28 8.98
C ILE A 10 -27.39 13.92 9.69
N ASP A 11 -28.57 13.45 10.06
CA ASP A 11 -28.77 12.16 10.73
C ASP A 11 -28.27 11.01 9.84
N TRP A 12 -28.58 11.08 8.53
CA TRP A 12 -28.09 10.11 7.57
C TRP A 12 -26.54 10.16 7.45
N LEU A 13 -25.93 11.34 7.34
CA LEU A 13 -24.48 11.50 7.26
C LEU A 13 -23.77 10.92 8.48
N VAL A 14 -24.31 11.11 9.67
CA VAL A 14 -23.78 10.54 10.92
C VAL A 14 -23.87 9.03 10.88
N ALA A 15 -25.04 8.47 10.54
CA ALA A 15 -25.24 7.03 10.47
C ALA A 15 -24.36 6.38 9.37
N ALA A 16 -24.32 6.98 8.19
CA ALA A 16 -23.53 6.50 7.06
C ALA A 16 -22.01 6.64 7.32
N GLY A 17 -21.59 7.71 7.98
CA GLY A 17 -20.16 7.89 8.36
C GLY A 17 -19.66 6.83 9.33
N LEU A 18 -20.55 6.19 10.10
CA LEU A 18 -20.23 5.06 10.98
C LEU A 18 -20.29 3.70 10.27
N GLY A 19 -21.11 3.56 9.23
CA GLY A 19 -21.44 2.28 8.60
C GLY A 19 -20.95 2.10 7.17
N SER A 20 -20.48 3.16 6.48
CA SER A 20 -20.01 3.06 5.10
C SER A 20 -18.67 2.30 5.03
N PRO A 21 -18.49 1.44 4.03
CA PRO A 21 -17.24 0.69 3.85
C PRO A 21 -16.08 1.58 3.40
N ASP A 22 -16.37 2.66 2.67
CA ASP A 22 -15.39 3.61 2.13
C ASP A 22 -15.99 5.00 1.91
N GLU A 23 -15.11 5.98 1.65
CA GLU A 23 -15.47 7.38 1.43
C GLU A 23 -16.27 7.59 0.14
N GLN A 24 -16.02 6.77 -0.89
CA GLN A 24 -16.72 6.85 -2.17
C GLN A 24 -18.21 6.53 -2.00
N THR A 25 -18.50 5.44 -1.28
CA THR A 25 -19.89 5.04 -0.96
C THR A 25 -20.61 6.12 -0.15
N LEU A 26 -19.92 6.78 0.80
CA LEU A 26 -20.47 7.88 1.57
C LEU A 26 -20.80 9.09 0.67
N LEU A 27 -19.88 9.45 -0.24
CA LEU A 27 -20.09 10.56 -1.19
C LEU A 27 -21.24 10.26 -2.17
N ASP A 28 -21.29 9.05 -2.70
CA ASP A 28 -22.36 8.62 -3.63
C ASP A 28 -23.74 8.74 -2.99
N GLY A 29 -23.88 8.23 -1.79
CA GLY A 29 -25.12 8.31 -1.03
C GLY A 29 -25.53 9.74 -0.68
N PHE A 30 -24.58 10.61 -0.37
CA PHE A 30 -24.85 12.02 -0.08
C PHE A 30 -25.26 12.79 -1.33
N CYS A 31 -24.54 12.65 -2.44
CA CYS A 31 -24.88 13.30 -3.71
C CYS A 31 -26.25 12.83 -4.26
N GLY A 32 -26.56 11.54 -4.10
CA GLY A 32 -27.87 11.01 -4.47
C GLY A 32 -29.01 11.73 -3.73
N ARG A 33 -28.94 11.84 -2.40
CA ARG A 33 -29.92 12.53 -1.57
C ARG A 33 -30.04 14.02 -1.86
N LEU A 34 -28.92 14.68 -2.11
CA LEU A 34 -28.92 16.08 -2.53
C LEU A 34 -29.68 16.25 -3.86
N ASN A 35 -29.50 15.33 -4.80
CA ASN A 35 -30.18 15.40 -6.09
C ASN A 35 -31.65 15.04 -5.98
N GLU A 36 -32.05 14.10 -5.13
CA GLU A 36 -33.46 13.82 -4.78
C GLU A 36 -34.12 15.07 -4.18
N ALA A 37 -33.37 15.84 -3.38
CA ALA A 37 -33.80 17.11 -2.83
C ALA A 37 -33.73 18.30 -3.83
N GLY A 38 -33.42 18.06 -5.09
CA GLY A 38 -33.45 19.06 -6.16
C GLY A 38 -32.22 19.97 -6.25
N PHE A 39 -31.04 19.56 -5.72
CA PHE A 39 -29.79 20.36 -5.84
C PHE A 39 -29.27 20.40 -7.26
N GLY A 40 -29.51 19.34 -8.06
CA GLY A 40 -29.00 19.24 -9.42
C GLY A 40 -27.48 19.22 -9.48
N ILE A 41 -26.85 18.55 -8.49
CA ILE A 41 -25.41 18.35 -8.49
C ILE A 41 -25.02 17.57 -9.74
N SER A 42 -24.15 18.14 -10.56
CA SER A 42 -23.60 17.50 -11.75
C SER A 42 -22.22 16.93 -11.50
N ARG A 43 -21.45 17.54 -10.58
CA ARG A 43 -20.14 17.09 -10.13
C ARG A 43 -19.91 17.50 -8.69
N ALA A 44 -19.41 16.56 -7.89
CA ALA A 44 -18.83 16.84 -6.59
C ALA A 44 -17.38 16.33 -6.58
N TYR A 45 -16.53 17.02 -5.82
CA TYR A 45 -15.16 16.58 -5.55
C TYR A 45 -14.88 16.81 -4.07
N ILE A 46 -14.29 15.82 -3.43
CA ILE A 46 -13.84 15.92 -2.04
C ILE A 46 -12.43 15.36 -1.97
N ALA A 47 -11.54 16.06 -1.26
CA ALA A 47 -10.18 15.57 -1.00
C ALA A 47 -9.73 15.91 0.41
N SER A 48 -8.84 15.05 0.92
CA SER A 48 -8.12 15.25 2.18
C SER A 48 -6.68 14.77 2.05
N GLU A 49 -5.79 15.35 2.84
CA GLU A 49 -4.47 14.76 3.07
C GLU A 49 -4.62 13.45 3.85
N ILE A 50 -3.77 12.48 3.54
CA ILE A 50 -3.76 11.17 4.19
C ILE A 50 -2.34 10.81 4.66
N LEU A 51 -2.23 10.00 5.69
CA LEU A 51 -0.97 9.38 6.07
C LEU A 51 -0.84 8.04 5.33
N HIS A 52 -0.09 8.05 4.24
CA HIS A 52 0.10 6.87 3.41
C HIS A 52 1.56 6.82 2.92
N PRO A 53 2.23 5.64 2.84
CA PRO A 53 3.63 5.55 2.43
C PRO A 53 3.94 6.10 1.03
N LEU A 54 2.96 6.07 0.13
CA LEU A 54 3.13 6.44 -1.29
C LEU A 54 2.34 7.69 -1.72
N HIS A 55 1.38 8.17 -0.90
CA HIS A 55 0.44 9.21 -1.30
C HIS A 55 0.31 10.31 -0.25
N ASP A 56 0.26 11.58 -0.68
CA ASP A 56 0.05 12.75 0.18
C ASP A 56 -1.42 13.01 0.46
N ALA A 57 -2.25 12.77 -0.55
CA ALA A 57 -3.67 13.08 -0.50
C ALA A 57 -4.51 12.09 -1.30
N ARG A 58 -5.80 12.06 -0.97
CA ARG A 58 -6.80 11.28 -1.67
C ARG A 58 -7.99 12.16 -2.02
N GLY A 59 -8.44 12.05 -3.26
CA GLY A 59 -9.61 12.73 -3.77
C GLY A 59 -10.67 11.75 -4.26
N PHE A 60 -11.92 12.19 -4.24
CA PHE A 60 -13.07 11.47 -4.77
C PHE A 60 -13.86 12.41 -5.67
N VAL A 61 -14.05 11.98 -6.90
CA VAL A 61 -14.90 12.68 -7.89
C VAL A 61 -16.22 11.92 -7.99
N TRP A 62 -17.32 12.61 -7.83
CA TRP A 62 -18.65 12.11 -8.11
C TRP A 62 -19.24 12.83 -9.32
N GLN A 63 -19.89 12.07 -10.20
CA GLN A 63 -20.70 12.54 -11.31
C GLN A 63 -21.92 11.63 -11.45
N ALA A 64 -22.97 12.09 -12.11
CA ALA A 64 -24.17 11.27 -12.34
C ALA A 64 -23.89 9.98 -13.15
N THR A 65 -22.78 9.92 -13.87
CA THR A 65 -22.33 8.78 -14.66
C THR A 65 -21.46 7.78 -13.86
N GLY A 66 -21.09 8.11 -12.64
CA GLY A 66 -20.25 7.28 -11.77
C GLY A 66 -19.30 8.11 -10.93
N SER A 67 -18.67 7.46 -9.96
CA SER A 67 -17.66 8.05 -9.08
C SER A 67 -16.30 7.40 -9.29
N ALA A 68 -15.24 8.16 -8.97
CA ALA A 68 -13.85 7.71 -9.09
C ALA A 68 -13.03 8.20 -7.90
N ARG A 69 -12.07 7.38 -7.47
CA ARG A 69 -11.05 7.73 -6.49
C ARG A 69 -9.77 8.16 -7.20
N GLU A 70 -9.13 9.18 -6.69
CA GLU A 70 -7.85 9.71 -7.16
C GLU A 70 -6.85 9.73 -6.00
N ASP A 71 -5.78 8.93 -6.08
CA ASP A 71 -4.68 8.97 -5.12
C ASP A 71 -3.54 9.87 -5.65
N TYR A 72 -3.02 10.76 -4.81
CA TYR A 72 -2.00 11.74 -5.15
C TYR A 72 -0.67 11.35 -4.53
N ALA A 73 0.29 10.91 -5.37
CA ALA A 73 1.61 10.46 -4.91
C ALA A 73 2.44 11.61 -4.33
N HIS A 74 3.32 11.31 -3.36
CA HIS A 74 4.30 12.24 -2.78
C HIS A 74 5.16 12.93 -3.86
N ASP A 75 5.49 12.22 -4.92
CA ASP A 75 6.26 12.76 -6.07
C ASP A 75 5.37 12.93 -7.30
N ALA A 76 4.33 13.72 -7.17
CA ALA A 76 3.32 13.95 -8.19
C ALA A 76 3.81 14.69 -9.44
N GLY A 77 5.08 15.05 -9.51
CA GLY A 77 5.68 15.78 -10.64
C GLY A 77 5.31 17.26 -10.71
N PRO A 78 6.04 18.07 -11.53
CA PRO A 78 5.86 19.52 -11.59
C PRO A 78 4.51 19.95 -12.17
N GLN A 79 3.98 19.23 -13.17
CA GLN A 79 2.72 19.58 -13.81
C GLN A 79 1.54 19.49 -12.83
N ARG A 80 1.43 18.40 -12.08
CA ARG A 80 0.34 18.16 -11.13
C ARG A 80 0.35 19.16 -9.97
N ARG A 81 1.55 19.56 -9.53
CA ARG A 81 1.71 20.66 -8.56
C ARG A 81 1.27 22.00 -9.12
N ALA A 82 1.50 22.26 -10.41
CA ALA A 82 1.03 23.48 -11.08
C ALA A 82 -0.50 23.48 -11.19
N ASP A 83 -1.12 22.35 -11.59
CA ASP A 83 -2.57 22.20 -11.69
C ASP A 83 -3.26 22.42 -10.33
N TRP A 84 -2.69 21.87 -9.25
CA TRP A 84 -3.18 22.12 -7.89
C TRP A 84 -3.14 23.60 -7.53
N ARG A 85 -1.99 24.29 -7.75
CA ARG A 85 -1.83 25.71 -7.46
C ARG A 85 -2.76 26.62 -8.26
N GLN A 86 -3.20 26.19 -9.43
CA GLN A 86 -4.17 26.89 -10.27
C GLN A 86 -5.62 26.49 -9.98
N SER A 87 -5.88 25.71 -8.91
CA SER A 87 -7.22 25.30 -8.57
C SER A 87 -7.92 26.26 -7.61
N PRO A 88 -9.26 26.39 -7.68
CA PRO A 88 -10.03 27.15 -6.69
C PRO A 88 -9.88 26.60 -5.27
N LEU A 89 -9.61 25.30 -5.14
CA LEU A 89 -9.42 24.64 -3.84
C LEU A 89 -8.10 25.05 -3.18
N PHE A 90 -7.01 25.11 -3.95
CA PHE A 90 -5.77 25.69 -3.45
C PHE A 90 -5.96 27.15 -3.01
N TYR A 91 -6.67 27.94 -3.81
CA TYR A 91 -6.92 29.34 -3.49
C TYR A 91 -7.62 29.53 -2.15
N ILE A 92 -8.64 28.72 -1.83
CA ILE A 92 -9.33 28.84 -0.52
C ILE A 92 -8.44 28.37 0.64
N VAL A 93 -7.62 27.35 0.44
CA VAL A 93 -6.70 26.85 1.47
C VAL A 93 -5.60 27.85 1.76
N ASP A 94 -4.95 28.37 0.74
CA ASP A 94 -3.83 29.32 0.81
C ASP A 94 -4.25 30.67 1.45
N ASN A 95 -5.46 31.14 1.12
CA ASN A 95 -6.02 32.39 1.68
C ASN A 95 -6.84 32.17 2.98
N GLY A 96 -6.93 30.95 3.50
CA GLY A 96 -7.67 30.64 4.72
C GLY A 96 -9.18 30.89 4.63
N LEU A 97 -9.74 30.83 3.43
CA LEU A 97 -11.17 31.06 3.20
C LEU A 97 -11.97 29.80 3.51
N PRO A 98 -13.11 29.89 4.20
CA PRO A 98 -14.00 28.74 4.44
C PRO A 98 -14.76 28.31 3.20
N GLN A 99 -14.97 29.26 2.28
CA GLN A 99 -15.72 29.02 1.04
C GLN A 99 -15.34 29.99 -0.08
N LEU A 100 -15.64 29.57 -1.31
CA LEU A 100 -15.58 30.38 -2.52
C LEU A 100 -16.71 29.94 -3.45
N ARG A 101 -17.56 30.88 -3.85
CA ARG A 101 -18.59 30.66 -4.87
C ARG A 101 -18.24 31.41 -6.14
N LEU A 102 -18.36 30.75 -7.27
CA LEU A 102 -18.09 31.32 -8.59
C LEU A 102 -19.21 30.92 -9.56
N ARG A 103 -19.92 31.94 -10.08
CA ARG A 103 -20.91 31.72 -11.13
C ARG A 103 -20.16 31.39 -12.43
N LEU A 104 -20.64 30.34 -13.11
CA LEU A 104 -20.03 29.87 -14.36
C LEU A 104 -20.70 30.48 -15.62
N ASP A 105 -21.50 31.53 -15.43
CA ASP A 105 -22.06 32.35 -16.50
C ASP A 105 -21.05 33.38 -17.03
N ASP A 106 -21.46 34.40 -17.76
CA ASP A 106 -20.61 35.29 -18.53
C ASP A 106 -19.59 36.17 -17.76
N SER A 107 -19.54 36.07 -16.43
CA SER A 107 -18.72 36.94 -15.56
C SER A 107 -17.38 36.29 -15.09
N LEU A 108 -16.97 35.16 -15.64
CA LEU A 108 -15.73 34.50 -15.27
C LEU A 108 -14.51 35.23 -15.89
N GLU A 109 -13.48 35.42 -15.07
CA GLU A 109 -12.10 35.63 -15.54
C GLU A 109 -11.47 34.26 -15.88
N PRO A 110 -11.48 33.84 -17.17
CA PRO A 110 -11.17 32.45 -17.55
C PRO A 110 -9.74 32.04 -17.16
N GLU A 111 -8.81 33.00 -17.18
CA GLU A 111 -7.38 32.74 -17.01
C GLU A 111 -7.00 32.33 -15.58
N ARG A 112 -7.85 32.59 -14.61
CA ARG A 112 -7.54 32.37 -13.21
C ARG A 112 -7.65 30.90 -12.76
N PHE A 113 -8.68 30.18 -13.29
CA PHE A 113 -8.98 28.81 -12.89
C PHE A 113 -9.38 27.94 -14.10
N PRO A 114 -8.45 27.26 -14.76
CA PRO A 114 -8.74 26.44 -15.96
C PRO A 114 -9.82 25.37 -15.75
N LEU A 115 -9.94 24.86 -14.49
CA LEU A 115 -11.01 23.92 -14.14
C LEU A 115 -12.40 24.48 -14.41
N LEU A 116 -12.65 25.75 -14.11
CA LEU A 116 -13.96 26.39 -14.22
C LEU A 116 -14.41 26.56 -15.66
N GLU A 117 -13.48 26.81 -16.58
CA GLU A 117 -13.77 26.85 -18.02
C GLU A 117 -14.24 25.48 -18.53
N ARG A 118 -13.56 24.43 -18.11
CA ARG A 118 -13.98 23.07 -18.46
C ARG A 118 -15.38 22.78 -17.92
N LEU A 119 -15.65 23.07 -16.64
CA LEU A 119 -16.96 22.83 -16.02
C LEU A 119 -18.06 23.65 -16.68
N ARG A 120 -17.78 24.89 -17.11
CA ARG A 120 -18.69 25.73 -17.90
C ARG A 120 -19.00 25.08 -19.26
N GLY A 121 -17.96 24.61 -19.96
CA GLY A 121 -18.09 23.89 -21.24
C GLY A 121 -18.92 22.61 -21.12
N GLU A 122 -18.90 21.97 -19.95
CA GLU A 122 -19.73 20.80 -19.61
C GLU A 122 -21.19 21.17 -19.19
N GLY A 123 -21.54 22.46 -19.24
CA GLY A 123 -22.87 22.98 -18.90
C GLY A 123 -23.06 23.29 -17.42
N GLY A 124 -21.99 23.38 -16.65
CA GLY A 124 -22.05 23.88 -15.26
C GLY A 124 -22.48 25.36 -15.23
N THR A 125 -23.32 25.72 -14.26
CA THR A 125 -23.86 27.08 -14.08
C THR A 125 -23.33 27.76 -12.81
N ASP A 126 -22.90 26.97 -11.82
CA ASP A 126 -22.44 27.48 -10.54
C ASP A 126 -21.44 26.51 -9.91
N TYR A 127 -20.42 27.04 -9.26
CA TYR A 127 -19.35 26.32 -8.57
C TYR A 127 -19.22 26.84 -7.14
N LEU A 128 -19.27 25.91 -6.16
CA LEU A 128 -19.09 26.20 -4.75
C LEU A 128 -17.91 25.37 -4.23
N ALA A 129 -16.85 26.01 -3.77
CA ALA A 129 -15.77 25.37 -3.05
C ALA A 129 -15.94 25.60 -1.54
N LEU A 130 -15.70 24.56 -0.74
CA LEU A 130 -15.79 24.59 0.72
C LEU A 130 -14.52 23.96 1.32
N ALA A 131 -13.97 24.55 2.38
CA ALA A 131 -12.88 24.01 3.15
C ALA A 131 -13.26 23.85 4.63
N ARG A 132 -12.93 22.71 5.22
CA ARG A 132 -13.15 22.42 6.63
C ARG A 132 -11.88 21.88 7.27
N ARG A 133 -11.28 22.64 8.20
CA ARG A 133 -10.14 22.20 9.00
C ARG A 133 -10.61 21.30 10.14
N PHE A 134 -9.82 20.27 10.47
CA PHE A 134 -10.13 19.32 11.55
C PHE A 134 -9.68 19.78 12.91
N GLY A 135 -8.62 20.54 13.02
CA GLY A 135 -8.08 21.00 14.29
C GLY A 135 -7.16 22.21 14.17
N ARG A 136 -6.46 22.54 15.26
CA ARG A 136 -5.49 23.63 15.30
C ARG A 136 -4.04 23.16 15.14
N GLY A 137 -3.81 21.85 14.97
CA GLY A 137 -2.49 21.24 14.85
C GLY A 137 -2.24 20.70 13.43
N ARG A 138 -0.98 20.64 13.04
CA ARG A 138 -0.53 19.85 11.90
C ARG A 138 -0.54 18.37 12.34
N ALA A 139 -1.57 17.61 12.05
CA ALA A 139 -1.56 16.19 12.30
C ALA A 139 -0.74 15.47 11.22
N PHE A 140 -0.98 15.84 9.96
CA PHE A 140 -0.29 15.29 8.77
C PHE A 140 -0.31 16.38 7.69
N GLY A 141 0.82 16.70 7.07
CA GLY A 141 0.94 17.66 5.97
C GLY A 141 0.66 19.14 6.31
N ASP A 142 0.35 19.94 5.28
CA ASP A 142 0.16 21.38 5.40
C ASP A 142 -1.30 21.78 5.68
N PHE A 143 -2.28 20.93 5.35
CA PHE A 143 -3.70 21.15 5.52
C PHE A 143 -4.41 19.95 6.17
N ASP A 144 -4.49 19.94 7.52
CA ASP A 144 -5.32 18.96 8.25
C ASP A 144 -6.80 19.33 8.10
N GLY A 145 -7.46 18.74 7.11
CA GLY A 145 -8.84 19.07 6.78
C GLY A 145 -9.37 18.38 5.54
N ILE A 146 -10.54 18.81 5.13
CA ILE A 146 -11.20 18.39 3.91
C ILE A 146 -11.47 19.61 3.03
N VAL A 147 -11.22 19.48 1.74
CA VAL A 147 -11.66 20.42 0.72
C VAL A 147 -12.68 19.77 -0.16
N SER A 148 -13.68 20.52 -0.57
CA SER A 148 -14.72 20.01 -1.47
C SER A 148 -15.13 21.04 -2.50
N SER A 149 -15.62 20.60 -3.65
CA SER A 149 -16.27 21.46 -4.64
C SER A 149 -17.54 20.82 -5.19
N TRP A 150 -18.51 21.66 -5.42
CA TRP A 150 -19.86 21.31 -5.85
C TRP A 150 -20.21 22.10 -7.09
N THR A 151 -20.64 21.42 -8.14
CA THR A 151 -21.04 22.04 -9.40
C THR A 151 -22.48 21.63 -9.72
N THR A 152 -23.29 22.57 -10.16
CA THR A 152 -24.66 22.33 -10.62
C THR A 152 -24.86 22.76 -12.06
N ARG A 153 -25.84 22.16 -12.74
CA ARG A 153 -26.33 22.59 -14.07
C ARG A 153 -27.69 23.28 -14.00
N ARG A 154 -28.18 23.58 -12.81
CA ARG A 154 -29.45 24.27 -12.65
C ARG A 154 -29.38 25.67 -13.25
N PRO A 155 -30.39 26.11 -14.05
CA PRO A 155 -30.52 27.50 -14.40
C PRO A 155 -30.59 28.38 -13.13
N GLY A 156 -29.75 29.42 -13.07
CA GLY A 156 -29.62 30.26 -11.88
C GLY A 156 -28.71 29.73 -10.77
N GLY A 157 -28.15 28.52 -10.92
CA GLY A 157 -27.17 27.93 -9.96
C GLY A 157 -27.78 27.48 -8.62
N PHE A 158 -26.99 27.48 -7.59
CA PHE A 158 -27.40 27.21 -6.21
C PHE A 158 -28.15 28.42 -5.62
N ASP A 159 -29.23 28.19 -4.94
CA ASP A 159 -29.86 29.22 -4.10
C ASP A 159 -29.19 29.30 -2.71
N ASP A 160 -29.42 30.40 -1.99
CA ASP A 160 -28.78 30.64 -0.69
C ASP A 160 -29.14 29.58 0.37
N THR A 161 -30.28 28.93 0.23
CA THR A 161 -30.74 27.90 1.15
C THR A 161 -29.96 26.59 0.90
N GLN A 162 -29.73 26.28 -0.38
CA GLN A 162 -28.92 25.13 -0.79
C GLN A 162 -27.45 25.30 -0.33
N ILE A 163 -26.90 26.50 -0.50
CA ILE A 163 -25.53 26.80 -0.04
C ILE A 163 -25.41 26.61 1.47
N ARG A 164 -26.30 27.23 2.25
CA ARG A 164 -26.31 27.09 3.72
C ARG A 164 -26.47 25.62 4.15
N LEU A 165 -27.27 24.84 3.44
CA LEU A 165 -27.44 23.43 3.75
C LEU A 165 -26.15 22.62 3.46
N LEU A 166 -25.49 22.86 2.33
CA LEU A 166 -24.19 22.25 2.04
C LEU A 166 -23.14 22.61 3.11
N GLU A 167 -23.06 23.89 3.49
CA GLU A 167 -22.14 24.35 4.55
C GLU A 167 -22.41 23.62 5.88
N ARG A 168 -23.67 23.45 6.26
CA ARG A 168 -24.05 22.74 7.50
C ARG A 168 -23.77 21.25 7.44
N CYS A 169 -23.96 20.63 6.29
CA CYS A 169 -23.64 19.23 6.05
C CYS A 169 -22.12 18.95 6.01
N MET A 170 -21.28 19.98 5.78
CA MET A 170 -19.83 19.79 5.73
C MET A 170 -19.25 19.25 7.04
N ALA A 171 -19.79 19.59 8.20
CA ALA A 171 -19.27 19.09 9.47
C ALA A 171 -19.49 17.58 9.64
N PRO A 172 -20.72 17.04 9.55
CA PRO A 172 -20.97 15.60 9.64
C PRO A 172 -20.32 14.82 8.47
N LEU A 173 -20.34 15.37 7.25
CA LEU A 173 -19.66 14.75 6.10
C LEU A 173 -18.14 14.62 6.35
N SER A 174 -17.51 15.70 6.82
CA SER A 174 -16.07 15.68 7.16
C SER A 174 -15.75 14.70 8.28
N LEU A 175 -16.63 14.55 9.27
CA LEU A 175 -16.47 13.58 10.35
C LEU A 175 -16.55 12.14 9.80
N GLY A 176 -17.49 11.85 8.92
CA GLY A 176 -17.60 10.54 8.25
C GLY A 176 -16.34 10.22 7.44
N PHE A 177 -15.91 11.14 6.58
CA PHE A 177 -14.67 10.98 5.81
C PHE A 177 -13.47 10.75 6.72
N LYS A 178 -13.29 11.57 7.77
CA LYS A 178 -12.18 11.42 8.71
C LYS A 178 -12.20 10.07 9.41
N THR A 179 -13.35 9.59 9.83
CA THR A 179 -13.49 8.30 10.51
C THR A 179 -13.10 7.15 9.60
N ILE A 180 -13.64 7.12 8.38
CA ILE A 180 -13.35 6.08 7.39
C ILE A 180 -11.87 6.12 7.00
N SER A 181 -11.34 7.29 6.65
CA SER A 181 -9.94 7.49 6.27
C SER A 181 -8.96 7.11 7.39
N THR A 182 -9.28 7.39 8.66
CA THR A 182 -8.44 7.00 9.79
C THR A 182 -8.37 5.49 9.94
N LEU A 183 -9.49 4.78 9.77
CA LEU A 183 -9.52 3.31 9.81
C LEU A 183 -8.75 2.70 8.62
N ASP A 184 -8.94 3.24 7.42
CA ASP A 184 -8.20 2.79 6.22
C ASP A 184 -6.69 3.04 6.34
N THR A 185 -6.30 4.21 6.86
CA THR A 185 -4.91 4.52 7.18
C THR A 185 -4.32 3.54 8.18
N GLY A 186 -5.03 3.24 9.26
CA GLY A 186 -4.60 2.25 10.25
C GLY A 186 -4.37 0.87 9.63
N ARG A 187 -5.30 0.40 8.80
CA ARG A 187 -5.19 -0.87 8.07
C ARG A 187 -4.00 -0.88 7.10
N THR A 188 -3.83 0.20 6.34
CA THR A 188 -2.73 0.34 5.39
C THR A 188 -1.38 0.31 6.10
N LEU A 189 -1.21 1.09 7.17
CA LEU A 189 0.03 1.12 7.94
C LEU A 189 0.34 -0.24 8.56
N MET A 190 -0.66 -0.91 9.15
CA MET A 190 -0.45 -2.25 9.72
C MET A 190 0.05 -3.23 8.65
N ARG A 191 -0.55 -3.25 7.46
CA ARG A 191 -0.10 -4.12 6.36
C ARG A 191 1.28 -3.74 5.84
N THR A 192 1.55 -2.45 5.68
CA THR A 192 2.84 -1.98 5.14
C THR A 192 4.01 -2.25 6.08
N TYR A 193 3.82 -2.11 7.40
CA TYR A 193 4.90 -2.26 8.37
C TYR A 193 5.01 -3.64 8.99
N LEU A 194 3.93 -4.42 9.03
CA LEU A 194 3.91 -5.77 9.63
C LEU A 194 3.85 -6.90 8.60
N GLY A 195 3.62 -6.61 7.31
CA GLY A 195 3.31 -7.60 6.29
C GLY A 195 1.81 -7.87 6.16
N HIS A 196 1.43 -8.64 5.14
CA HIS A 196 0.02 -8.80 4.79
C HIS A 196 -0.75 -9.64 5.82
N ASP A 197 -0.25 -10.83 6.17
CA ASP A 197 -0.91 -11.75 7.12
C ASP A 197 -0.83 -11.21 8.56
N ALA A 198 0.37 -10.81 9.02
CA ALA A 198 0.56 -10.25 10.35
C ALA A 198 -0.30 -9.00 10.58
N GLY A 199 -0.33 -8.08 9.62
CA GLY A 199 -1.17 -6.88 9.67
C GLY A 199 -2.66 -7.22 9.71
N ALA A 200 -3.12 -8.20 8.93
CA ALA A 200 -4.51 -8.64 8.94
C ALA A 200 -4.91 -9.27 10.29
N ARG A 201 -4.06 -10.11 10.89
CA ARG A 201 -4.29 -10.72 12.21
C ARG A 201 -4.34 -9.69 13.33
N VAL A 202 -3.42 -8.73 13.33
CA VAL A 202 -3.42 -7.63 14.31
C VAL A 202 -4.72 -6.81 14.22
N ILE A 203 -5.19 -6.51 13.01
CA ILE A 203 -6.48 -5.82 12.79
C ILE A 203 -7.67 -6.68 13.25
N ALA A 204 -7.57 -8.00 13.09
CA ALA A 204 -8.60 -8.94 13.55
C ALA A 204 -8.63 -9.15 15.08
N GLY A 205 -7.63 -8.64 15.82
CA GLY A 205 -7.57 -8.69 17.28
C GLY A 205 -6.55 -9.66 17.85
N ASP A 206 -5.68 -10.27 17.04
CA ASP A 206 -4.57 -11.12 17.50
C ASP A 206 -3.44 -10.23 18.03
N ILE A 207 -3.67 -9.54 19.16
CA ILE A 207 -2.75 -8.52 19.70
C ILE A 207 -2.15 -8.89 21.07
N ARG A 208 -2.48 -10.06 21.61
CA ARG A 208 -2.03 -10.42 22.95
C ARG A 208 -0.60 -10.95 22.93
N ARG A 209 0.22 -10.39 23.81
CA ARG A 209 1.60 -10.82 24.01
C ARG A 209 1.67 -12.29 24.44
N GLY A 210 2.55 -13.06 23.77
CA GLY A 210 2.78 -14.47 24.07
C GLY A 210 1.78 -15.43 23.42
N GLU A 211 0.76 -14.92 22.73
CA GLU A 211 -0.08 -15.77 21.89
C GLU A 211 0.66 -16.08 20.60
N ALA A 212 0.93 -17.36 20.39
CA ALA A 212 1.59 -17.88 19.20
C ALA A 212 0.97 -19.22 18.80
N GLN A 213 0.93 -19.47 17.51
CA GLN A 213 0.47 -20.73 16.93
C GLN A 213 1.66 -21.52 16.40
N SER A 214 1.65 -22.84 16.63
CA SER A 214 2.60 -23.73 15.96
C SER A 214 2.11 -24.00 14.55
N ILE A 215 2.91 -23.57 13.57
CA ILE A 215 2.61 -23.78 12.15
C ILE A 215 3.77 -24.48 11.47
N GLU A 216 3.47 -25.28 10.46
CA GLU A 216 4.46 -25.83 9.54
C GLU A 216 4.47 -24.98 8.29
N THR A 217 5.63 -24.41 7.94
CA THR A 217 5.74 -23.47 6.85
C THR A 217 7.07 -23.62 6.11
N VAL A 218 7.13 -23.12 4.89
CA VAL A 218 8.40 -22.87 4.21
C VAL A 218 8.92 -21.50 4.63
N LEU A 219 10.18 -21.47 5.03
CA LEU A 219 10.92 -20.29 5.41
C LEU A 219 11.84 -19.86 4.26
N TRP A 220 11.83 -18.58 4.00
CA TRP A 220 12.69 -17.86 3.07
C TRP A 220 13.56 -16.90 3.86
N ALA A 221 14.89 -17.02 3.79
CA ALA A 221 15.82 -16.02 4.31
C ALA A 221 16.74 -15.61 3.17
N SER A 222 16.74 -14.35 2.82
CA SER A 222 17.64 -13.80 1.78
C SER A 222 18.43 -12.60 2.29
N ASP A 223 19.60 -12.36 1.71
CA ASP A 223 20.52 -11.28 2.05
C ASP A 223 21.26 -10.81 0.78
N LEU A 224 21.62 -9.52 0.68
CA LEU A 224 22.33 -9.00 -0.48
C LEU A 224 23.82 -9.34 -0.43
N ARG A 225 24.40 -9.75 -1.57
CA ARG A 225 25.81 -10.10 -1.65
C ARG A 225 26.71 -8.88 -1.54
N GLY A 226 27.60 -8.88 -0.54
CA GLY A 226 28.62 -7.84 -0.37
C GLY A 226 28.04 -6.48 0.01
N PHE A 227 26.84 -6.42 0.57
CA PHE A 227 26.18 -5.18 0.96
C PHE A 227 27.00 -4.36 1.96
N THR A 228 27.64 -4.99 2.94
CA THR A 228 28.53 -4.30 3.90
C THR A 228 29.59 -3.45 3.18
N ARG A 229 30.25 -4.02 2.15
CA ARG A 229 31.25 -3.27 1.37
C ARG A 229 30.62 -2.14 0.55
N LEU A 230 29.41 -2.36 0.02
CA LEU A 230 28.69 -1.31 -0.68
C LEU A 230 28.32 -0.17 0.27
N ALA A 231 27.88 -0.49 1.49
CA ALA A 231 27.55 0.50 2.51
C ALA A 231 28.73 1.38 2.92
N ASP A 232 29.95 0.83 2.88
CA ASP A 232 31.19 1.57 3.20
C ASP A 232 31.66 2.48 2.05
N THR A 233 31.22 2.24 0.80
CA THR A 233 31.82 2.87 -0.39
C THR A 233 30.84 3.68 -1.24
N VAL A 234 29.54 3.45 -1.07
CA VAL A 234 28.50 4.08 -1.88
C VAL A 234 27.84 5.21 -1.09
N GLU A 235 27.51 6.31 -1.77
CA GLU A 235 26.80 7.44 -1.17
C GLU A 235 25.42 6.99 -0.63
N ALA A 236 24.98 7.55 0.51
CA ALA A 236 23.83 7.07 1.26
C ALA A 236 22.52 7.06 0.46
N THR A 237 22.24 8.09 -0.36
CA THR A 237 21.03 8.16 -1.17
C THR A 237 21.03 7.11 -2.29
N VAL A 238 22.19 6.87 -2.90
CA VAL A 238 22.37 5.84 -3.92
C VAL A 238 22.26 4.44 -3.32
N LEU A 239 22.79 4.26 -2.10
CA LEU A 239 22.68 3.01 -1.35
C LEU A 239 21.22 2.70 -0.97
N MET A 240 20.48 3.70 -0.48
CA MET A 240 19.03 3.54 -0.20
C MET A 240 18.24 3.22 -1.46
N GLY A 241 18.53 3.88 -2.58
CA GLY A 241 17.91 3.58 -3.86
C GLY A 241 18.22 2.17 -4.37
N LEU A 242 19.45 1.67 -4.11
CA LEU A 242 19.82 0.30 -4.39
C LEU A 242 19.02 -0.65 -3.52
N LEU A 243 19.05 -0.48 -2.20
CA LEU A 243 18.35 -1.35 -1.26
C LEU A 243 16.84 -1.45 -1.57
N ASN A 244 16.18 -0.31 -1.79
CA ASN A 244 14.76 -0.27 -2.14
C ASN A 244 14.47 -1.02 -3.44
N SER A 245 15.28 -0.82 -4.50
CA SER A 245 15.06 -1.48 -5.79
C SER A 245 15.18 -3.00 -5.70
N TYR A 246 16.21 -3.51 -5.00
CA TYR A 246 16.38 -4.95 -4.84
C TYR A 246 15.33 -5.56 -3.91
N ALA A 247 15.00 -4.87 -2.81
CA ALA A 247 13.93 -5.29 -1.90
C ALA A 247 12.58 -5.41 -2.64
N GLU A 248 12.25 -4.43 -3.49
CA GLU A 248 11.02 -4.44 -4.29
C GLU A 248 10.92 -5.67 -5.20
N GLU A 249 12.00 -6.06 -5.89
CA GLU A 249 12.01 -7.23 -6.77
C GLU A 249 11.87 -8.54 -5.98
N LEU A 250 12.52 -8.65 -4.81
CA LEU A 250 12.41 -9.82 -3.95
C LEU A 250 11.01 -9.94 -3.32
N VAL A 251 10.46 -8.84 -2.79
CA VAL A 251 9.11 -8.82 -2.20
C VAL A 251 8.07 -9.20 -3.26
N ARG A 252 8.11 -8.60 -4.45
CA ARG A 252 7.20 -8.93 -5.54
C ARG A 252 7.26 -10.40 -5.94
N ALA A 253 8.43 -10.99 -5.95
CA ALA A 253 8.58 -12.42 -6.27
C ALA A 253 7.96 -13.32 -5.19
N VAL A 254 8.14 -12.98 -3.91
CA VAL A 254 7.55 -13.70 -2.78
C VAL A 254 6.02 -13.59 -2.81
N GLU A 255 5.48 -12.36 -2.92
CA GLU A 255 4.04 -12.09 -2.88
C GLU A 255 3.29 -12.68 -4.09
N ALA A 256 3.88 -12.61 -5.30
CA ALA A 256 3.29 -13.19 -6.52
C ALA A 256 3.04 -14.70 -6.40
N HIS A 257 3.78 -15.40 -5.53
CA HIS A 257 3.63 -16.83 -5.29
C HIS A 257 2.99 -17.13 -3.92
N GLY A 258 2.29 -16.15 -3.32
CA GLY A 258 1.54 -16.32 -2.08
C GLY A 258 2.42 -16.55 -0.85
N GLY A 259 3.64 -16.06 -0.87
CA GLY A 259 4.47 -15.86 0.31
C GLY A 259 4.11 -14.57 1.03
N ASP A 260 4.48 -14.47 2.30
CA ASP A 260 4.31 -13.27 3.12
C ASP A 260 5.66 -12.81 3.69
N VAL A 261 6.01 -11.55 3.48
CA VAL A 261 7.25 -10.97 4.00
C VAL A 261 7.02 -10.50 5.42
N LEU A 262 7.67 -11.16 6.39
CA LEU A 262 7.50 -10.87 7.80
C LEU A 262 8.29 -9.64 8.24
N LYS A 263 9.54 -9.52 7.76
CA LYS A 263 10.40 -8.37 8.11
C LYS A 263 11.64 -8.23 7.22
N PHE A 264 12.13 -7.01 7.21
CA PHE A 264 13.47 -6.68 6.74
C PHE A 264 14.47 -6.78 7.89
N MET A 265 15.64 -7.36 7.64
CA MET A 265 16.74 -7.53 8.59
C MET A 265 18.01 -6.88 8.01
N GLY A 266 18.08 -5.55 8.07
CA GLY A 266 19.12 -4.80 7.34
C GLY A 266 18.87 -4.87 5.83
N ASP A 267 19.76 -5.52 5.10
CA ASP A 267 19.66 -5.82 3.68
C ASP A 267 19.01 -7.19 3.38
N GLY A 268 18.64 -7.93 4.43
CA GLY A 268 18.00 -9.23 4.34
C GLY A 268 16.47 -9.20 4.48
N ILE A 269 15.84 -10.27 4.00
CA ILE A 269 14.39 -10.49 4.07
C ILE A 269 14.11 -11.84 4.71
N LEU A 270 13.23 -11.86 5.70
CA LEU A 270 12.61 -13.07 6.22
C LEU A 270 11.15 -13.14 5.74
N ALA A 271 10.82 -14.21 5.02
CA ALA A 271 9.46 -14.45 4.54
C ALA A 271 9.03 -15.90 4.82
N VAL A 272 7.73 -16.14 4.74
CA VAL A 272 7.11 -17.45 4.90
C VAL A 272 6.18 -17.76 3.74
N PHE A 273 6.04 -19.05 3.42
CA PHE A 273 5.01 -19.53 2.49
C PHE A 273 4.07 -20.42 3.32
N PRO A 274 2.92 -19.88 3.75
CA PRO A 274 1.98 -20.62 4.58
C PRO A 274 1.38 -21.78 3.81
N GLU A 275 0.92 -22.78 4.54
CA GLU A 275 0.17 -23.87 3.97
C GLU A 275 -1.12 -23.36 3.32
N SER A 276 -1.42 -23.88 2.14
CA SER A 276 -2.63 -23.52 1.40
C SER A 276 -3.50 -24.78 1.25
N PRO A 277 -4.84 -24.66 1.21
CA PRO A 277 -5.72 -25.77 0.90
C PRO A 277 -5.37 -26.49 -0.39
N ALA A 278 -4.77 -25.79 -1.36
CA ALA A 278 -4.26 -26.37 -2.61
C ALA A 278 -2.88 -27.05 -2.45
N GLY A 279 -2.24 -26.97 -1.29
CA GLY A 279 -0.89 -27.50 -1.05
C GLY A 279 0.20 -26.73 -1.81
N GLY A 280 1.34 -27.39 -2.05
CA GLY A 280 2.36 -26.89 -2.97
C GLY A 280 3.23 -25.73 -2.43
N GLN A 281 3.28 -25.47 -1.13
CA GLN A 281 4.07 -24.36 -0.55
C GLN A 281 5.56 -24.39 -0.95
N CYS A 282 6.17 -25.59 -1.08
CA CYS A 282 7.56 -25.70 -1.50
C CYS A 282 7.71 -25.37 -3.00
N GLY A 283 6.78 -25.83 -3.85
CA GLY A 283 6.76 -25.47 -5.28
C GLY A 283 6.63 -23.96 -5.47
N ARG A 284 5.67 -23.31 -4.77
CA ARG A 284 5.48 -21.86 -4.82
C ARG A 284 6.72 -21.08 -4.37
N ALA A 285 7.39 -21.53 -3.31
CA ALA A 285 8.64 -20.91 -2.87
C ALA A 285 9.78 -21.10 -3.88
N LEU A 286 9.81 -22.24 -4.57
CA LEU A 286 10.79 -22.52 -5.60
C LEU A 286 10.59 -21.65 -6.85
N GLU A 287 9.34 -21.49 -7.31
CA GLU A 287 8.96 -20.60 -8.41
C GLU A 287 9.25 -19.12 -8.04
N ALA A 288 8.93 -18.72 -6.82
CA ALA A 288 9.31 -17.39 -6.30
C ALA A 288 10.83 -17.15 -6.35
N ALA A 289 11.63 -18.17 -6.01
CA ALA A 289 13.09 -18.08 -6.07
C ALA A 289 13.62 -17.90 -7.50
N LEU A 290 13.01 -18.58 -8.48
CA LEU A 290 13.35 -18.39 -9.88
C LEU A 290 12.97 -17.00 -10.37
N LEU A 291 11.75 -16.56 -10.08
CA LEU A 291 11.29 -15.22 -10.46
C LEU A 291 12.17 -14.13 -9.83
N ALA A 292 12.54 -14.28 -8.56
CA ALA A 292 13.46 -13.37 -7.88
C ALA A 292 14.81 -13.29 -8.61
N ARG A 293 15.40 -14.42 -8.99
CA ARG A 293 16.66 -14.46 -9.76
C ARG A 293 16.54 -13.77 -11.11
N GLU A 294 15.45 -14.01 -11.85
CA GLU A 294 15.19 -13.36 -13.14
C GLU A 294 15.09 -11.83 -12.98
N ARG A 295 14.27 -11.37 -12.03
CA ARG A 295 14.01 -9.95 -11.76
C ARG A 295 15.26 -9.21 -11.26
N VAL A 296 15.97 -9.77 -10.29
CA VAL A 296 17.22 -9.20 -9.77
C VAL A 296 18.28 -9.16 -10.87
N GLY A 297 18.39 -10.21 -11.72
CA GLY A 297 19.28 -10.20 -12.86
C GLY A 297 18.94 -9.11 -13.90
N ALA A 298 17.65 -8.88 -14.17
CA ALA A 298 17.19 -7.80 -15.04
C ALA A 298 17.50 -6.42 -14.44
N LEU A 299 17.18 -6.22 -13.17
CA LEU A 299 17.49 -5.00 -12.42
C LEU A 299 19.00 -4.69 -12.45
N SER A 300 19.85 -5.69 -12.18
CA SER A 300 21.30 -5.54 -12.19
C SER A 300 21.83 -5.11 -13.56
N ARG A 301 21.29 -5.66 -14.66
CA ARG A 301 21.65 -5.21 -16.02
C ARG A 301 21.24 -3.76 -16.27
N THR A 302 20.03 -3.36 -15.89
CA THR A 302 19.53 -1.99 -16.05
C THR A 302 20.36 -0.99 -15.24
N ARG A 303 20.69 -1.31 -13.99
CA ARG A 303 21.49 -0.47 -13.12
C ARG A 303 22.94 -0.35 -13.63
N ALA A 304 23.54 -1.45 -14.08
CA ALA A 304 24.88 -1.44 -14.68
C ALA A 304 24.94 -0.56 -15.94
N ALA A 305 23.93 -0.64 -16.81
CA ALA A 305 23.84 0.22 -17.99
C ALA A 305 23.72 1.71 -17.64
N ALA A 306 23.14 2.04 -16.48
CA ALA A 306 23.04 3.39 -15.94
C ALA A 306 24.28 3.83 -15.14
N GLY A 307 25.33 2.99 -15.02
CA GLY A 307 26.52 3.28 -14.22
C GLY A 307 26.28 3.27 -12.70
N LEU A 308 25.18 2.67 -12.25
CA LEU A 308 24.79 2.57 -10.85
C LEU A 308 25.36 1.30 -10.20
N PRO A 309 25.61 1.29 -8.88
CA PRO A 309 26.04 0.10 -8.16
C PRO A 309 25.07 -1.06 -8.33
N VAL A 310 25.62 -2.27 -8.43
CA VAL A 310 24.88 -3.53 -8.59
C VAL A 310 25.28 -4.52 -7.52
N THR A 311 24.38 -5.43 -7.21
CA THR A 311 24.61 -6.57 -6.33
C THR A 311 23.79 -7.77 -6.82
N ASP A 312 23.85 -8.84 -6.08
CA ASP A 312 23.05 -10.05 -6.22
C ASP A 312 22.56 -10.45 -4.83
N PHE A 313 21.82 -11.53 -4.69
CA PHE A 313 21.36 -12.01 -3.39
C PHE A 313 21.75 -13.47 -3.13
N CYS A 314 21.76 -13.83 -1.85
CA CYS A 314 21.81 -15.19 -1.34
C CYS A 314 20.44 -15.57 -0.80
N LEU A 315 20.02 -16.82 -0.97
CA LEU A 315 18.72 -17.31 -0.52
C LEU A 315 18.85 -18.68 0.15
N GLY A 316 18.37 -18.77 1.39
CA GLY A 316 18.10 -20.03 2.09
C GLY A 316 16.64 -20.40 2.02
N LEU A 317 16.34 -21.68 1.72
CA LEU A 317 14.98 -22.25 1.76
C LEU A 317 14.93 -23.44 2.71
N HIS A 318 13.99 -23.42 3.66
CA HIS A 318 13.80 -24.49 4.63
C HIS A 318 12.32 -24.71 4.93
N ARG A 319 11.92 -25.97 5.12
CA ARG A 319 10.58 -26.31 5.63
C ARG A 319 10.69 -26.82 7.06
N GLY A 320 9.92 -26.22 7.95
CA GLY A 320 9.93 -26.64 9.34
C GLY A 320 8.81 -26.04 10.17
N THR A 321 8.70 -26.52 11.40
CA THR A 321 7.73 -26.03 12.37
C THR A 321 8.28 -24.79 13.09
N VAL A 322 7.45 -23.76 13.19
CA VAL A 322 7.75 -22.51 13.89
C VAL A 322 6.59 -22.11 14.80
N LEU A 323 6.87 -21.31 15.80
CA LEU A 323 5.86 -20.57 16.54
C LEU A 323 5.68 -19.22 15.87
N TYR A 324 4.47 -18.92 15.41
CA TYR A 324 4.08 -17.69 14.73
C TYR A 324 3.12 -16.90 15.60
N GLY A 325 3.46 -15.65 15.96
CA GLY A 325 2.64 -14.84 16.85
C GLY A 325 3.36 -13.64 17.47
N ASN A 326 2.77 -13.09 18.53
CA ASN A 326 3.18 -11.86 19.20
C ASN A 326 4.27 -12.09 20.23
N ILE A 327 5.44 -11.52 20.00
CA ILE A 327 6.62 -11.63 20.86
C ILE A 327 7.11 -10.24 21.22
N GLY A 328 7.54 -10.01 22.46
CA GLY A 328 8.16 -8.76 22.87
C GLY A 328 7.81 -8.30 24.27
N SER A 329 7.90 -7.00 24.48
CA SER A 329 7.54 -6.31 25.74
C SER A 329 6.10 -5.76 25.70
N PRO A 330 5.55 -5.27 26.83
CA PRO A 330 4.26 -4.60 26.82
C PRO A 330 4.20 -3.37 25.91
N GLU A 331 5.33 -2.67 25.74
CA GLU A 331 5.43 -1.44 24.94
C GLU A 331 5.84 -1.69 23.49
N ARG A 332 6.38 -2.89 23.18
CA ARG A 332 6.84 -3.23 21.83
C ARG A 332 6.67 -4.71 21.51
N LEU A 333 5.76 -5.00 20.60
CA LEU A 333 5.52 -6.33 20.07
C LEU A 333 6.05 -6.43 18.63
N ASP A 334 6.49 -7.63 18.30
CA ASP A 334 6.85 -8.05 16.93
C ASP A 334 5.98 -9.28 16.59
N PHE A 335 5.25 -9.22 15.50
CA PHE A 335 4.50 -10.36 14.99
C PHE A 335 5.40 -11.14 14.06
N THR A 336 5.94 -12.27 14.49
CA THR A 336 7.03 -12.96 13.79
C THR A 336 7.05 -14.46 14.05
N VAL A 337 7.96 -15.15 13.40
CA VAL A 337 8.23 -16.57 13.60
C VAL A 337 9.45 -16.79 14.49
N ILE A 338 9.40 -17.77 15.38
CA ILE A 338 10.52 -18.23 16.17
C ILE A 338 10.60 -19.76 16.15
N GLY A 339 11.81 -20.28 16.29
CA GLY A 339 12.03 -21.73 16.42
C GLY A 339 13.37 -22.16 15.79
N PRO A 340 13.73 -23.42 15.98
CA PRO A 340 14.97 -23.96 15.38
C PRO A 340 15.02 -23.81 13.85
N ALA A 341 13.88 -23.94 13.16
CA ALA A 341 13.77 -23.82 11.72
C ALA A 341 14.19 -22.43 11.20
N VAL A 342 13.89 -21.34 11.95
CA VAL A 342 14.31 -19.99 11.62
C VAL A 342 15.85 -19.86 11.66
N ASN A 343 16.48 -20.47 12.66
CA ASN A 343 17.94 -20.48 12.74
C ASN A 343 18.56 -21.32 11.62
N GLU A 344 17.89 -22.39 11.21
CA GLU A 344 18.36 -23.27 10.14
C GLU A 344 18.32 -22.55 8.79
N VAL A 345 17.22 -21.89 8.43
CA VAL A 345 17.12 -21.15 7.17
C VAL A 345 18.16 -20.04 7.08
N ALA A 346 18.43 -19.31 8.17
CA ALA A 346 19.48 -18.27 8.21
C ALA A 346 20.88 -18.85 7.97
N ARG A 347 21.14 -20.07 8.38
CA ARG A 347 22.42 -20.76 8.10
C ARG A 347 22.53 -21.25 6.68
N LEU A 348 21.44 -21.70 6.09
CA LEU A 348 21.41 -22.06 4.67
C LEU A 348 21.71 -20.85 3.79
N GLU A 349 21.15 -19.69 4.13
CA GLU A 349 21.50 -18.41 3.47
C GLU A 349 23.01 -18.15 3.53
N GLN A 350 23.62 -18.25 4.73
CA GLN A 350 25.07 -18.06 4.90
C GLN A 350 25.92 -19.06 4.10
N MET A 351 25.43 -20.30 3.90
CA MET A 351 26.11 -21.31 3.10
C MET A 351 26.18 -20.94 1.62
N CYS A 352 25.28 -20.09 1.11
CA CYS A 352 25.30 -19.63 -0.29
C CYS A 352 26.67 -19.09 -0.71
N ARG A 353 27.30 -18.32 0.18
CA ARG A 353 28.64 -17.74 -0.07
C ARG A 353 29.73 -18.81 -0.15
N SER A 354 29.69 -19.77 0.79
CA SER A 354 30.70 -20.83 0.87
C SER A 354 30.60 -21.87 -0.26
N LEU A 355 29.37 -22.06 -0.75
CA LEU A 355 29.06 -23.01 -1.83
C LEU A 355 29.01 -22.34 -3.22
N GLU A 356 29.21 -21.03 -3.27
CA GLU A 356 29.12 -20.23 -4.51
C GLU A 356 27.75 -20.42 -5.24
N GLN A 357 26.68 -20.69 -4.46
CA GLN A 357 25.34 -20.88 -4.98
C GLN A 357 24.45 -19.68 -4.62
N PRO A 358 23.57 -19.23 -5.52
CA PRO A 358 22.61 -18.16 -5.20
C PRO A 358 21.49 -18.64 -4.28
N VAL A 359 21.14 -19.92 -4.34
CA VAL A 359 20.06 -20.54 -3.56
C VAL A 359 20.55 -21.82 -2.92
N VAL A 360 20.32 -21.98 -1.62
CA VAL A 360 20.60 -23.22 -0.88
C VAL A 360 19.34 -23.65 -0.14
N ALA A 361 18.91 -24.89 -0.39
CA ALA A 361 17.73 -25.48 0.23
C ALA A 361 18.12 -26.68 1.12
N SER A 362 17.37 -26.88 2.22
CA SER A 362 17.54 -28.05 3.09
C SER A 362 16.95 -29.32 2.49
N SER A 363 17.35 -30.49 3.02
CA SER A 363 16.72 -31.77 2.70
C SER A 363 15.23 -31.76 3.06
N ALA A 364 14.86 -31.18 4.22
CA ALA A 364 13.45 -31.07 4.61
C ALA A 364 12.60 -30.30 3.62
N PHE A 365 13.14 -29.24 3.01
CA PHE A 365 12.49 -28.53 1.92
C PHE A 365 12.40 -29.40 0.65
N ALA A 366 13.52 -29.98 0.24
CA ALA A 366 13.57 -30.80 -0.98
C ALA A 366 12.63 -32.02 -0.92
N ASP A 367 12.57 -32.69 0.23
CA ASP A 367 11.69 -33.86 0.41
C ASP A 367 10.21 -33.49 0.38
N ALA A 368 9.86 -32.26 0.74
CA ALA A 368 8.51 -31.73 0.72
C ALA A 368 8.08 -31.13 -0.63
N CYS A 369 9.01 -30.96 -1.58
CA CYS A 369 8.71 -30.41 -2.91
C CYS A 369 7.90 -31.38 -3.82
N GLY A 370 7.76 -32.64 -3.45
CA GLY A 370 7.02 -33.60 -4.27
C GLY A 370 7.59 -33.72 -5.68
N ALA A 371 6.76 -33.48 -6.70
CA ALA A 371 7.19 -33.53 -8.11
C ALA A 371 8.25 -32.49 -8.46
N GLU A 372 8.23 -31.33 -7.80
CA GLU A 372 9.14 -30.22 -8.07
C GLU A 372 10.57 -30.49 -7.55
N ARG A 373 10.78 -31.56 -6.76
CA ARG A 373 12.12 -32.01 -6.36
C ARG A 373 13.05 -32.27 -7.54
N ARG A 374 12.52 -32.65 -8.70
CA ARG A 374 13.28 -32.87 -9.95
C ARG A 374 14.08 -31.63 -10.40
N HIS A 375 13.69 -30.45 -9.94
CA HIS A 375 14.34 -29.17 -10.24
C HIS A 375 15.42 -28.78 -9.21
N LEU A 376 15.73 -29.67 -8.28
CA LEU A 376 16.73 -29.48 -7.25
C LEU A 376 17.91 -30.42 -7.47
N VAL A 377 19.12 -29.85 -7.46
CA VAL A 377 20.38 -30.59 -7.58
C VAL A 377 21.05 -30.67 -6.23
N SER A 378 21.53 -31.86 -5.84
CA SER A 378 22.25 -32.07 -4.60
C SER A 378 23.63 -31.41 -4.66
N LEU A 379 23.96 -30.67 -3.59
CA LEU A 379 25.28 -30.10 -3.36
C LEU A 379 26.15 -31.01 -2.48
N GLY A 380 25.60 -32.11 -1.96
CA GLY A 380 26.25 -32.99 -0.99
C GLY A 380 25.86 -32.73 0.45
N ARG A 381 26.56 -33.36 1.38
CA ARG A 381 26.28 -33.32 2.82
C ARG A 381 27.17 -32.34 3.55
N TYR A 382 26.55 -31.45 4.33
CA TYR A 382 27.24 -30.41 5.09
C TYR A 382 26.78 -30.39 6.55
N ALA A 383 27.70 -30.08 7.45
CA ALA A 383 27.39 -29.81 8.85
C ALA A 383 27.10 -28.32 9.02
N LEU A 384 25.88 -28.01 9.43
CA LEU A 384 25.49 -26.65 9.76
C LEU A 384 25.78 -26.36 11.24
N LYS A 385 26.35 -25.19 11.54
CA LYS A 385 26.69 -24.81 12.93
C LYS A 385 25.49 -24.89 13.85
N GLY A 386 25.52 -25.76 14.89
CA GLY A 386 24.45 -25.98 15.87
C GLY A 386 23.28 -26.82 15.35
N VAL A 387 23.39 -27.45 14.21
CA VAL A 387 22.51 -28.52 13.74
C VAL A 387 23.20 -29.83 14.05
N GLY A 388 22.55 -30.70 14.83
CA GLY A 388 23.20 -31.88 15.42
C GLY A 388 23.63 -32.96 14.41
N ARG A 389 23.21 -32.89 13.16
CA ARG A 389 23.55 -33.86 12.10
C ARG A 389 23.86 -33.15 10.79
N ALA A 390 24.87 -33.67 10.07
CA ALA A 390 25.11 -33.25 8.68
C ALA A 390 23.91 -33.60 7.82
N GLN A 391 23.40 -32.64 7.06
CA GLN A 391 22.28 -32.83 6.16
C GLN A 391 22.69 -32.59 4.70
N GLU A 392 21.97 -33.18 3.79
CA GLU A 392 22.13 -32.94 2.37
C GLU A 392 21.53 -31.59 2.00
N LEU A 393 22.30 -30.78 1.26
CA LEU A 393 21.86 -29.49 0.78
C LEU A 393 21.61 -29.56 -0.72
N PHE A 394 20.73 -28.67 -1.19
CA PHE A 394 20.30 -28.62 -2.57
C PHE A 394 20.40 -27.20 -3.10
N THR A 395 20.52 -27.08 -4.43
CA THR A 395 20.33 -25.83 -5.15
C THR A 395 19.34 -26.02 -6.29
N ILE A 396 18.87 -24.92 -6.88
CA ILE A 396 18.03 -24.96 -8.05
C ILE A 396 18.85 -25.39 -9.26
N ASP A 397 18.33 -26.30 -10.08
CA ASP A 397 18.93 -26.70 -11.35
C ASP A 397 19.16 -25.46 -12.23
N PRO A 398 20.41 -25.15 -12.65
CA PRO A 398 20.69 -23.99 -13.49
C PRO A 398 20.00 -24.03 -14.86
N GLU A 399 19.60 -25.19 -15.33
CA GLU A 399 18.90 -25.37 -16.62
C GLU A 399 17.38 -25.22 -16.52
N TRP A 400 16.82 -25.28 -15.30
CA TRP A 400 15.38 -25.15 -15.12
C TRP A 400 14.88 -23.73 -15.41
N ARG A 401 13.83 -23.64 -16.20
CA ARG A 401 13.08 -22.41 -16.50
C ARG A 401 11.59 -22.69 -16.35
N VAL A 402 10.85 -21.76 -15.75
CA VAL A 402 9.39 -21.85 -15.73
C VAL A 402 8.85 -21.58 -17.14
N ALA A 403 7.95 -22.42 -17.62
CA ALA A 403 7.31 -22.24 -18.91
C ALA A 403 6.56 -20.90 -18.97
N ALA A 404 6.61 -20.20 -20.09
CA ALA A 404 6.04 -18.85 -20.24
C ALA A 404 4.52 -18.79 -20.01
N ASP A 405 3.81 -19.92 -20.18
CA ASP A 405 2.35 -20.04 -20.02
C ASP A 405 1.89 -20.18 -18.54
N GLU A 406 2.79 -20.43 -17.60
CA GLU A 406 2.47 -20.64 -16.18
C GLU A 406 2.76 -19.39 -15.31
N ARG A 407 3.08 -18.25 -15.92
CA ARG A 407 3.39 -17.02 -15.18
C ARG A 407 2.11 -16.33 -14.72
N PRO A 408 1.91 -16.09 -13.41
CA PRO A 408 0.82 -15.22 -12.96
C PRO A 408 1.07 -13.80 -13.49
N GLY A 409 0.03 -13.21 -14.10
CA GLY A 409 0.02 -11.87 -14.69
C GLY A 409 0.11 -10.72 -13.69
#